data_4ce54429069b85acf588857417790194
#
_entry.id   4ce54429069b85acf588857417790194
#
_cell.length_a   1.000
_cell.length_b   1.000
_cell.length_c   1.000
_cell.angle_alpha   90.00
_cell.angle_beta   90.00
_cell.angle_gamma   90.00
#
_symmetry.space_group_name_H-M   'P 1'
#
loop_
_entity.id
_entity.type
_entity.pdbx_description
1 polymer ?
#
loop_
_entity_poly.entity_id
_entity_poly.type
_entity_poly.pdbx_seq_one_letter_code
_entity_poly.pdbx_strand_id
1 'polypeptide(L)'
;IRDVLGSRGLGDVYKRQVSQQTQDEITPKEEQENTVDVKEIVFGHIGDSYEWHITTWGNTHITIPLPIIVYSSTTGWHTFLSSRLEENGGTYEGLSIAPEGSKYEGKLVEYNAAGEQVRPWDISITKVTFALLFNSVLLLIIVLSVSHWYRKRPQGAKAPGGFIGFMEMFIMMVNDDIIKSCVGPNYRKFAPYLLTAFFFIFINNMMGLIPFFPGGANVTGNIAITMVLAVCTFLAVNIFGSKHYWKDIFWPDVPLSLIHISEPTRP
;
A
#
# COMPACT_ATOMS: atom_id res chain seq x y z
N ILE A 1 -27.95 55.98 27.65
CA ILE A 1 -27.06 56.38 26.58
C ILE A 1 -25.81 55.51 26.64
N ARG A 2 -25.82 54.42 25.95
CA ARG A 2 -24.58 53.75 25.46
C ARG A 2 -24.99 52.66 24.46
N ASP A 3 -24.61 52.92 23.23
CA ASP A 3 -24.94 52.14 22.06
C ASP A 3 -24.41 50.72 22.14
N VAL A 4 -25.28 49.75 21.81
CA VAL A 4 -24.92 48.39 21.48
C VAL A 4 -24.75 48.34 19.98
N LEU A 5 -23.53 48.59 19.56
CA LEU A 5 -23.05 48.29 18.20
C LEU A 5 -22.38 46.91 18.23
N GLY A 6 -22.88 45.98 17.44
CA GLY A 6 -22.07 44.85 17.07
C GLY A 6 -22.71 43.50 17.05
N SER A 7 -23.68 43.22 16.17
CA SER A 7 -23.92 41.85 15.68
C SER A 7 -24.74 41.75 14.39
N ARG A 8 -24.83 42.83 13.61
CA ARG A 8 -25.60 42.81 12.33
C ARG A 8 -24.78 42.57 11.06
N GLY A 9 -23.44 42.51 11.15
CA GLY A 9 -22.59 42.43 9.95
C GLY A 9 -22.32 41.03 9.40
N LEU A 10 -22.33 39.97 10.20
CA LEU A 10 -21.98 38.63 9.76
C LEU A 10 -23.14 37.86 9.14
N GLY A 11 -24.39 38.11 9.57
CA GLY A 11 -25.57 37.45 9.00
C GLY A 11 -25.92 37.91 7.58
N ASP A 12 -25.64 39.18 7.25
CA ASP A 12 -25.95 39.75 5.93
C ASP A 12 -24.90 39.35 4.86
N VAL A 13 -23.66 39.11 5.25
CA VAL A 13 -22.62 38.59 4.34
C VAL A 13 -22.95 37.15 3.97
N TYR A 14 -23.37 36.34 4.91
CA TYR A 14 -23.74 34.93 4.66
C TYR A 14 -24.99 34.82 3.77
N LYS A 15 -26.00 35.67 3.98
CA LYS A 15 -27.19 35.71 3.12
C LYS A 15 -26.93 36.20 1.73
N ARG A 16 -25.96 37.12 1.53
CA ARG A 16 -25.54 37.55 0.18
C ARG A 16 -24.76 36.48 -0.58
N GLN A 17 -23.93 35.69 0.08
CA GLN A 17 -23.23 34.58 -0.57
C GLN A 17 -24.20 33.47 -0.99
N VAL A 18 -25.19 33.13 -0.15
CA VAL A 18 -26.19 32.11 -0.49
C VAL A 18 -27.15 32.59 -1.61
N SER A 19 -27.50 33.88 -1.67
CA SER A 19 -28.37 34.40 -2.73
C SER A 19 -27.64 34.65 -4.06
N GLN A 20 -26.30 34.80 -4.06
CA GLN A 20 -25.53 34.84 -5.31
C GLN A 20 -25.33 33.43 -5.91
N GLN A 21 -25.20 32.41 -5.09
CA GLN A 21 -25.13 31.02 -5.57
C GLN A 21 -26.44 30.50 -6.18
N THR A 22 -27.59 31.13 -5.85
CA THR A 22 -28.89 30.69 -6.37
C THR A 22 -29.32 31.45 -7.64
N GLN A 23 -28.60 32.47 -8.07
CA GLN A 23 -28.89 33.23 -9.29
C GLN A 23 -28.03 32.88 -10.50
N ASP A 24 -26.95 32.13 -10.31
CA ASP A 24 -26.09 31.66 -11.43
C ASP A 24 -26.51 30.29 -12.01
N GLU A 25 -27.67 29.79 -11.65
CA GLU A 25 -28.17 28.47 -12.03
C GLU A 25 -29.20 28.52 -13.19
N ILE A 26 -29.09 29.45 -14.11
CA ILE A 26 -29.86 29.42 -15.36
C ILE A 26 -28.99 29.92 -16.52
N THR A 27 -28.14 29.03 -17.04
CA THR A 27 -27.92 28.81 -18.52
C THR A 27 -26.96 27.60 -18.66
N PRO A 28 -27.36 26.53 -19.35
CA PRO A 28 -26.44 25.49 -19.70
C PRO A 28 -25.69 25.92 -20.96
N LYS A 29 -24.49 26.44 -20.83
CA LYS A 29 -23.47 26.33 -21.86
C LYS A 29 -22.55 25.20 -21.42
N GLU A 30 -22.69 24.09 -22.13
CA GLU A 30 -21.73 23.00 -22.20
C GLU A 30 -20.38 23.55 -22.66
N GLU A 31 -19.57 24.03 -21.72
CA GLU A 31 -18.13 23.98 -21.84
C GLU A 31 -17.74 22.67 -21.12
N GLN A 32 -17.53 21.61 -21.90
CA GLN A 32 -16.75 20.45 -21.50
C GLN A 32 -15.32 20.94 -21.21
N GLU A 33 -15.12 21.58 -20.07
CA GLU A 33 -13.80 21.58 -19.43
C GLU A 33 -13.50 20.11 -19.15
N ASN A 34 -12.49 19.60 -19.85
CA ASN A 34 -11.76 18.40 -19.47
C ASN A 34 -11.11 18.64 -18.10
N THR A 35 -11.91 18.73 -17.06
CA THR A 35 -11.42 18.64 -15.69
C THR A 35 -11.02 17.17 -15.51
N VAL A 36 -9.74 16.94 -15.78
CA VAL A 36 -9.09 15.67 -15.45
C VAL A 36 -9.39 15.41 -13.99
N ASP A 37 -10.24 14.42 -13.69
CA ASP A 37 -10.54 14.07 -12.30
C ASP A 37 -9.28 13.49 -11.66
N VAL A 38 -8.53 14.40 -11.02
CA VAL A 38 -7.28 14.08 -10.34
C VAL A 38 -7.49 12.99 -9.28
N LYS A 39 -8.70 12.94 -8.71
CA LYS A 39 -9.06 11.93 -7.72
C LYS A 39 -9.14 10.55 -8.37
N GLU A 40 -9.83 10.41 -9.49
CA GLU A 40 -9.95 9.15 -10.23
C GLU A 40 -8.58 8.66 -10.72
N ILE A 41 -7.74 9.56 -11.26
CA ILE A 41 -6.37 9.21 -11.68
C ILE A 41 -5.53 8.75 -10.50
N VAL A 42 -5.54 9.49 -9.40
CA VAL A 42 -4.72 9.16 -8.22
C VAL A 42 -5.16 7.84 -7.60
N PHE A 43 -6.47 7.65 -7.38
CA PHE A 43 -6.98 6.41 -6.79
C PHE A 43 -6.84 5.21 -7.74
N GLY A 44 -7.02 5.39 -9.04
CA GLY A 44 -6.78 4.35 -10.04
C GLY A 44 -5.30 3.91 -10.11
N HIS A 45 -4.37 4.84 -9.87
CA HIS A 45 -2.93 4.50 -9.84
C HIS A 45 -2.47 3.89 -8.51
N ILE A 46 -3.06 4.29 -7.38
CA ILE A 46 -2.67 3.78 -6.04
C ILE A 46 -3.43 2.50 -5.70
N GLY A 47 -4.65 2.34 -6.18
CA GLY A 47 -5.51 1.19 -5.93
C GLY A 47 -4.98 -0.12 -6.50
N ASP A 48 -5.44 -1.23 -5.91
CA ASP A 48 -5.20 -2.56 -6.43
C ASP A 48 -6.24 -2.88 -7.51
N SER A 49 -5.79 -3.34 -8.66
CA SER A 49 -6.63 -3.61 -9.84
C SER A 49 -6.24 -4.92 -10.51
N TYR A 50 -7.15 -5.48 -11.33
CA TYR A 50 -6.91 -6.68 -12.14
C TYR A 50 -6.20 -6.40 -13.46
N GLU A 51 -5.84 -5.14 -13.70
CA GLU A 51 -5.09 -4.68 -14.85
C GLU A 51 -4.04 -3.67 -14.43
N TRP A 52 -2.99 -3.53 -15.24
CA TRP A 52 -1.97 -2.52 -15.01
C TRP A 52 -2.10 -1.42 -16.05
N HIS A 53 -2.67 -0.30 -15.66
CA HIS A 53 -2.74 0.88 -16.51
C HIS A 53 -1.35 1.51 -16.66
N ILE A 54 -0.87 1.64 -17.90
CA ILE A 54 0.43 2.23 -18.21
C ILE A 54 0.26 3.71 -18.53
N THR A 55 -0.59 4.02 -19.48
CA THR A 55 -0.85 5.40 -19.93
C THR A 55 -2.13 5.47 -20.74
N THR A 56 -2.68 6.67 -20.84
CA THR A 56 -3.80 6.96 -21.72
C THR A 56 -3.29 7.83 -22.87
N TRP A 57 -3.44 7.37 -24.13
CA TRP A 57 -3.08 8.12 -25.31
C TRP A 57 -4.37 8.50 -26.08
N GLY A 58 -4.80 9.74 -25.96
CA GLY A 58 -6.10 10.19 -26.49
C GLY A 58 -7.24 9.44 -25.79
N ASN A 59 -8.05 8.70 -26.55
CA ASN A 59 -9.15 7.88 -26.04
C ASN A 59 -8.79 6.41 -25.84
N THR A 60 -7.52 6.03 -25.99
CA THR A 60 -7.09 4.64 -25.83
C THR A 60 -6.33 4.46 -24.54
N HIS A 61 -6.82 3.58 -23.67
CA HIS A 61 -6.13 3.17 -22.46
C HIS A 61 -5.18 2.04 -22.81
N ILE A 62 -3.89 2.22 -22.49
CA ILE A 62 -2.87 1.17 -22.66
C ILE A 62 -2.73 0.47 -21.31
N THR A 63 -3.28 -0.75 -21.24
CA THR A 63 -3.27 -1.57 -20.03
C THR A 63 -2.53 -2.88 -20.30
N ILE A 64 -1.90 -3.45 -19.26
CA ILE A 64 -1.41 -4.83 -19.29
C ILE A 64 -2.46 -5.68 -18.60
N PRO A 65 -3.12 -6.61 -19.31
CA PRO A 65 -4.08 -7.51 -18.70
C PRO A 65 -3.37 -8.51 -17.79
N LEU A 66 -3.92 -8.71 -16.60
CA LEU A 66 -3.40 -9.65 -15.62
C LEU A 66 -4.28 -10.92 -15.58
N PRO A 67 -3.70 -12.08 -15.24
CA PRO A 67 -4.45 -13.33 -15.16
C PRO A 67 -5.37 -13.31 -13.93
N ILE A 68 -6.66 -13.59 -14.19
CA ILE A 68 -7.70 -13.75 -13.21
C ILE A 68 -7.89 -15.26 -12.98
N ILE A 69 -7.82 -15.68 -11.72
CA ILE A 69 -8.01 -17.05 -11.27
C ILE A 69 -8.99 -17.02 -10.11
N VAL A 70 -10.22 -17.50 -10.36
CA VAL A 70 -11.31 -17.42 -9.41
C VAL A 70 -11.99 -18.76 -9.27
N TYR A 71 -12.40 -19.11 -8.06
CA TYR A 71 -13.24 -20.25 -7.78
C TYR A 71 -14.62 -19.79 -7.31
N SER A 72 -15.62 -20.00 -8.15
CA SER A 72 -17.03 -19.82 -7.80
C SER A 72 -17.60 -21.09 -7.17
N SER A 73 -18.41 -20.93 -6.16
CA SER A 73 -19.11 -22.05 -5.54
C SER A 73 -20.21 -22.65 -6.43
N THR A 74 -20.66 -21.89 -7.45
CA THR A 74 -21.74 -22.26 -8.36
C THR A 74 -21.22 -22.84 -9.66
N THR A 75 -20.20 -22.26 -10.25
CA THR A 75 -19.71 -22.59 -11.60
C THR A 75 -18.31 -23.21 -11.62
N GLY A 76 -17.61 -23.25 -10.46
CA GLY A 76 -16.29 -23.88 -10.34
C GLY A 76 -15.12 -22.92 -10.64
N TRP A 77 -14.04 -23.46 -11.23
CA TRP A 77 -12.84 -22.69 -11.56
C TRP A 77 -12.98 -21.91 -12.85
N HIS A 78 -12.64 -20.64 -12.80
CA HIS A 78 -12.53 -19.74 -13.94
C HIS A 78 -11.11 -19.20 -14.03
N THR A 79 -10.51 -19.25 -15.21
CA THR A 79 -9.16 -18.71 -15.48
C THR A 79 -9.16 -18.01 -16.81
N PHE A 80 -8.96 -16.69 -16.79
CA PHE A 80 -8.96 -15.85 -17.99
C PHE A 80 -8.09 -14.60 -17.76
N LEU A 81 -7.83 -13.84 -18.82
CA LEU A 81 -7.16 -12.52 -18.73
C LEU A 81 -8.20 -11.42 -18.49
N SER A 82 -7.81 -10.40 -17.73
CA SER A 82 -8.70 -9.25 -17.42
C SER A 82 -9.23 -8.55 -18.67
N SER A 83 -8.51 -8.59 -19.80
CA SER A 83 -9.00 -8.07 -21.09
C SER A 83 -10.34 -8.66 -21.55
N ARG A 84 -10.66 -9.89 -21.14
CA ARG A 84 -11.96 -10.50 -21.45
C ARG A 84 -13.13 -9.80 -20.78
N LEU A 85 -12.92 -9.20 -19.62
CA LEU A 85 -13.95 -8.40 -18.95
C LEU A 85 -14.21 -7.10 -19.74
N GLU A 86 -13.16 -6.44 -20.20
CA GLU A 86 -13.31 -5.20 -20.99
C GLU A 86 -13.99 -5.47 -22.33
N GLU A 87 -13.54 -6.49 -23.07
CA GLU A 87 -14.09 -6.91 -24.37
C GLU A 87 -15.59 -7.27 -24.30
N ASN A 88 -16.06 -7.79 -23.16
CA ASN A 88 -17.44 -8.24 -22.95
C ASN A 88 -18.29 -7.23 -22.13
N GLY A 89 -17.92 -5.96 -22.09
CA GLY A 89 -18.72 -4.94 -21.42
C GLY A 89 -18.70 -5.03 -19.89
N GLY A 90 -17.61 -5.50 -19.30
CA GLY A 90 -17.41 -5.55 -17.86
C GLY A 90 -17.88 -6.85 -17.19
N THR A 91 -18.43 -7.81 -17.97
CA THR A 91 -18.92 -9.08 -17.45
C THR A 91 -18.42 -10.24 -18.30
N TYR A 92 -17.82 -11.25 -17.66
CA TYR A 92 -17.36 -12.46 -18.33
C TYR A 92 -17.64 -13.68 -17.46
N GLU A 93 -18.28 -14.73 -18.05
CA GLU A 93 -18.68 -15.97 -17.35
C GLU A 93 -19.49 -15.75 -16.05
N GLY A 94 -20.32 -14.71 -16.00
CA GLY A 94 -21.12 -14.37 -14.82
C GLY A 94 -20.35 -13.60 -13.72
N LEU A 95 -19.07 -13.34 -13.96
CA LEU A 95 -18.21 -12.56 -13.08
C LEU A 95 -18.12 -11.12 -13.56
N SER A 96 -18.14 -10.16 -12.65
CA SER A 96 -17.96 -8.74 -12.95
C SER A 96 -17.14 -8.05 -11.86
N ILE A 97 -16.57 -6.89 -12.19
CA ILE A 97 -15.93 -6.05 -11.17
C ILE A 97 -17.04 -5.23 -10.49
N ALA A 98 -17.08 -5.30 -9.16
CA ALA A 98 -18.08 -4.59 -8.38
C ALA A 98 -17.94 -3.07 -8.56
N PRO A 99 -19.05 -2.34 -8.85
CA PRO A 99 -19.03 -0.90 -9.10
C PRO A 99 -18.67 -0.11 -7.84
N GLU A 100 -18.28 1.14 -8.06
CA GLU A 100 -18.01 2.10 -6.97
C GLU A 100 -19.21 2.24 -6.04
N GLY A 101 -18.94 2.39 -4.75
CA GLY A 101 -19.97 2.49 -3.71
C GLY A 101 -20.63 1.17 -3.33
N SER A 102 -20.28 0.04 -3.95
CA SER A 102 -20.78 -1.27 -3.55
C SER A 102 -19.97 -1.85 -2.38
N LYS A 103 -20.53 -2.87 -1.70
CA LYS A 103 -19.87 -3.54 -0.58
C LYS A 103 -18.48 -4.12 -0.94
N TYR A 104 -18.29 -4.52 -2.19
CA TYR A 104 -17.08 -5.17 -2.68
C TYR A 104 -16.42 -4.37 -3.81
N GLU A 105 -16.49 -3.04 -3.73
CA GLU A 105 -15.94 -2.11 -4.72
C GLU A 105 -14.56 -2.54 -5.25
N GLY A 106 -14.42 -2.57 -6.58
CA GLY A 106 -13.18 -2.92 -7.26
C GLY A 106 -12.76 -4.39 -7.15
N LYS A 107 -13.59 -5.27 -6.57
CA LYS A 107 -13.33 -6.71 -6.48
C LYS A 107 -14.24 -7.51 -7.42
N LEU A 108 -13.77 -8.69 -7.81
CA LEU A 108 -14.58 -9.63 -8.59
C LEU A 108 -15.73 -10.15 -7.73
N VAL A 109 -16.93 -10.08 -8.32
CA VAL A 109 -18.17 -10.55 -7.73
C VAL A 109 -18.96 -11.37 -8.75
N GLU A 110 -19.76 -12.30 -8.25
CA GLU A 110 -20.82 -12.99 -8.98
C GLU A 110 -22.17 -12.59 -8.40
N TYR A 111 -23.23 -12.66 -9.20
CA TYR A 111 -24.59 -12.41 -8.73
C TYR A 111 -25.30 -13.76 -8.52
N ASN A 112 -25.82 -13.99 -7.32
CA ASN A 112 -26.62 -15.16 -7.04
C ASN A 112 -28.01 -15.05 -7.70
N ALA A 113 -28.82 -16.11 -7.62
CA ALA A 113 -30.16 -16.13 -8.18
C ALA A 113 -31.10 -15.06 -7.56
N ALA A 114 -30.76 -14.50 -6.41
CA ALA A 114 -31.48 -13.42 -5.75
C ALA A 114 -31.00 -12.03 -6.18
N GLY A 115 -29.99 -11.93 -7.06
CA GLY A 115 -29.40 -10.66 -7.48
C GLY A 115 -28.44 -10.03 -6.48
N GLU A 116 -28.04 -10.76 -5.45
CA GLU A 116 -27.09 -10.27 -4.45
C GLU A 116 -25.64 -10.52 -4.89
N GLN A 117 -24.75 -9.58 -4.59
CA GLN A 117 -23.33 -9.72 -4.85
C GLN A 117 -22.70 -10.72 -3.88
N VAL A 118 -22.13 -11.78 -4.43
CA VAL A 118 -21.35 -12.78 -3.70
C VAL A 118 -19.90 -12.70 -4.16
N ARG A 119 -18.98 -12.72 -3.21
CA ARG A 119 -17.55 -12.71 -3.51
C ARG A 119 -17.05 -14.14 -3.65
N PRO A 120 -16.58 -14.56 -4.83
CA PRO A 120 -15.94 -15.86 -5.02
C PRO A 120 -14.56 -15.90 -4.35
N TRP A 121 -13.95 -17.08 -4.29
CA TRP A 121 -12.56 -17.23 -3.87
C TRP A 121 -11.64 -16.74 -5.00
N ASP A 122 -10.98 -15.63 -4.73
CA ASP A 122 -10.17 -14.90 -5.69
C ASP A 122 -8.67 -15.09 -5.36
N ILE A 123 -7.97 -15.79 -6.27
CA ILE A 123 -6.52 -16.04 -6.21
C ILE A 123 -5.83 -15.34 -7.40
N SER A 124 -6.48 -14.35 -7.98
CA SER A 124 -5.99 -13.64 -9.16
C SER A 124 -4.68 -12.91 -8.87
N ILE A 125 -3.87 -12.78 -9.91
CA ILE A 125 -2.68 -11.94 -9.86
C ILE A 125 -3.11 -10.50 -10.13
N THR A 126 -3.34 -9.74 -9.06
CA THR A 126 -3.63 -8.32 -9.14
C THR A 126 -2.35 -7.51 -9.37
N LYS A 127 -2.48 -6.23 -9.68
CA LYS A 127 -1.37 -5.28 -9.83
C LYS A 127 -0.42 -5.30 -8.63
N VAL A 128 -0.96 -5.25 -7.40
CA VAL A 128 -0.15 -5.28 -6.17
C VAL A 128 0.54 -6.64 -6.01
N THR A 129 -0.14 -7.75 -6.31
CA THR A 129 0.44 -9.09 -6.24
C THR A 129 1.57 -9.27 -7.25
N PHE A 130 1.37 -8.81 -8.48
CA PHE A 130 2.40 -8.84 -9.52
C PHE A 130 3.62 -8.01 -9.12
N ALA A 131 3.42 -6.78 -8.66
CA ALA A 131 4.49 -5.92 -8.18
C ALA A 131 5.26 -6.54 -7.01
N LEU A 132 4.56 -7.15 -6.05
CA LEU A 132 5.16 -7.86 -4.93
C LEU A 132 6.10 -8.97 -5.40
N LEU A 133 5.64 -9.82 -6.31
CA LEU A 133 6.43 -10.92 -6.88
C LEU A 133 7.63 -10.39 -7.67
N PHE A 134 7.40 -9.41 -8.55
CA PHE A 134 8.45 -8.79 -9.35
C PHE A 134 9.54 -8.16 -8.48
N ASN A 135 9.16 -7.34 -7.50
CA ASN A 135 10.09 -6.68 -6.58
C ASN A 135 10.85 -7.69 -5.72
N SER A 136 10.20 -8.79 -5.31
CA SER A 136 10.85 -9.87 -4.57
C SER A 136 11.91 -10.57 -5.41
N VAL A 137 11.62 -10.87 -6.67
CA VAL A 137 12.59 -11.44 -7.62
C VAL A 137 13.73 -10.47 -7.89
N LEU A 138 13.42 -9.19 -8.09
CA LEU A 138 14.43 -8.14 -8.25
C LEU A 138 15.37 -8.07 -7.05
N LEU A 139 14.83 -8.07 -5.84
CA LEU A 139 15.61 -8.10 -4.60
C LEU A 139 16.52 -9.33 -4.53
N LEU A 140 15.98 -10.51 -4.86
CA LEU A 140 16.77 -11.76 -4.89
C LEU A 140 17.92 -11.66 -5.90
N ILE A 141 17.67 -11.15 -7.10
CA ILE A 141 18.72 -10.96 -8.12
C ILE A 141 19.80 -10.02 -7.61
N ILE A 142 19.45 -8.91 -6.98
CA ILE A 142 20.40 -7.95 -6.41
C ILE A 142 21.27 -8.63 -5.35
N VAL A 143 20.63 -9.25 -4.33
CA VAL A 143 21.34 -9.87 -3.22
C VAL A 143 22.22 -11.04 -3.66
N LEU A 144 21.70 -11.89 -4.55
CA LEU A 144 22.48 -13.02 -5.09
C LEU A 144 23.65 -12.55 -5.97
N SER A 145 23.49 -11.46 -6.71
CA SER A 145 24.58 -10.87 -7.51
C SER A 145 25.70 -10.36 -6.62
N VAL A 146 25.37 -9.64 -5.54
CA VAL A 146 26.34 -9.19 -4.56
C VAL A 146 27.02 -10.37 -3.87
N SER A 147 26.25 -11.35 -3.41
CA SER A 147 26.79 -12.57 -2.78
C SER A 147 27.72 -13.36 -3.70
N HIS A 148 27.33 -13.51 -4.98
CA HIS A 148 28.14 -14.19 -5.99
C HIS A 148 29.48 -13.49 -6.25
N TRP A 149 29.47 -12.16 -6.29
CA TRP A 149 30.69 -11.37 -6.45
C TRP A 149 31.67 -11.63 -5.30
N TYR A 150 31.20 -11.65 -4.03
CA TYR A 150 32.03 -11.92 -2.86
C TYR A 150 32.57 -13.35 -2.82
N ARG A 151 31.75 -14.33 -3.20
CA ARG A 151 32.17 -15.76 -3.23
C ARG A 151 33.33 -16.04 -4.19
N LYS A 152 33.46 -15.26 -5.26
CA LYS A 152 34.50 -15.44 -6.26
C LYS A 152 35.84 -14.77 -5.93
N ARG A 153 35.92 -13.99 -4.86
CA ARG A 153 37.09 -13.20 -4.54
C ARG A 153 37.73 -13.63 -3.22
N PRO A 154 39.09 -13.65 -3.15
CA PRO A 154 39.81 -13.98 -1.92
C PRO A 154 39.63 -12.87 -0.88
N GLN A 155 39.81 -13.27 0.39
CA GLN A 155 39.84 -12.30 1.49
C GLN A 155 41.00 -11.30 1.28
N GLY A 156 40.73 -10.02 1.44
CA GLY A 156 41.71 -8.96 1.19
C GLY A 156 41.75 -8.43 -0.24
N ALA A 157 40.85 -8.88 -1.14
CA ALA A 157 40.71 -8.27 -2.45
C ALA A 157 40.28 -6.79 -2.34
N LYS A 158 40.64 -6.00 -3.40
CA LYS A 158 40.24 -4.58 -3.47
C LYS A 158 38.71 -4.43 -3.33
N ALA A 159 38.30 -3.41 -2.60
CA ALA A 159 36.89 -3.08 -2.40
C ALA A 159 36.14 -2.96 -3.74
N PRO A 160 34.89 -3.44 -3.81
CA PRO A 160 34.09 -3.33 -5.02
C PRO A 160 33.77 -1.90 -5.36
N GLY A 161 33.77 -1.59 -6.66
CA GLY A 161 33.29 -0.31 -7.18
C GLY A 161 31.88 -0.42 -7.76
N GLY A 162 31.30 0.72 -8.15
CA GLY A 162 30.00 0.79 -8.79
C GLY A 162 28.84 0.32 -7.90
N PHE A 163 27.85 -0.33 -8.52
CA PHE A 163 26.61 -0.74 -7.82
C PHE A 163 26.87 -1.72 -6.67
N ILE A 164 27.83 -2.65 -6.83
CA ILE A 164 28.16 -3.63 -5.77
C ILE A 164 28.76 -2.91 -4.55
N GLY A 165 29.66 -1.95 -4.76
CA GLY A 165 30.22 -1.15 -3.68
C GLY A 165 29.16 -0.28 -2.96
N PHE A 166 28.23 0.27 -3.73
CA PHE A 166 27.08 0.97 -3.15
C PHE A 166 26.22 0.03 -2.27
N MET A 167 25.91 -1.16 -2.77
CA MET A 167 25.14 -2.14 -2.00
C MET A 167 25.89 -2.63 -0.75
N GLU A 168 27.21 -2.83 -0.85
CA GLU A 168 28.04 -3.17 0.31
C GLU A 168 27.93 -2.10 1.39
N MET A 169 28.20 -0.85 1.03
CA MET A 169 28.10 0.29 1.94
C MET A 169 26.72 0.36 2.60
N PHE A 170 25.67 0.18 1.80
CA PHE A 170 24.28 0.27 2.30
C PHE A 170 23.93 -0.89 3.23
N ILE A 171 24.31 -2.12 2.88
CA ILE A 171 24.10 -3.29 3.75
C ILE A 171 24.89 -3.12 5.06
N MET A 172 26.15 -2.67 5.00
CA MET A 172 26.97 -2.44 6.21
C MET A 172 26.37 -1.35 7.09
N MET A 173 25.94 -0.22 6.51
CA MET A 173 25.28 0.85 7.25
C MET A 173 24.05 0.32 8.02
N VAL A 174 23.16 -0.42 7.35
CA VAL A 174 21.97 -0.97 8.01
C VAL A 174 22.35 -1.99 9.08
N ASN A 175 23.34 -2.85 8.79
CA ASN A 175 23.76 -3.89 9.72
C ASN A 175 24.50 -3.33 10.95
N ASP A 176 25.46 -2.44 10.76
CA ASP A 176 26.35 -1.97 11.82
C ASP A 176 25.74 -0.80 12.60
N ASP A 177 25.15 0.15 11.92
CA ASP A 177 24.63 1.37 12.56
C ASP A 177 23.23 1.15 13.15
N ILE A 178 22.39 0.30 12.51
CA ILE A 178 21.01 0.08 12.95
C ILE A 178 20.88 -1.25 13.71
N ILE A 179 21.11 -2.39 13.03
CA ILE A 179 20.79 -3.69 13.61
C ILE A 179 21.67 -4.00 14.83
N LYS A 180 22.98 -3.82 14.70
CA LYS A 180 23.93 -4.11 15.76
C LYS A 180 23.72 -3.20 16.97
N SER A 181 23.41 -1.92 16.76
CA SER A 181 23.16 -0.97 17.84
C SER A 181 21.84 -1.27 18.58
N CYS A 182 20.79 -1.68 17.86
CA CYS A 182 19.48 -1.97 18.44
C CYS A 182 19.37 -3.35 19.09
N VAL A 183 19.96 -4.39 18.48
CA VAL A 183 19.85 -5.78 18.93
C VAL A 183 20.94 -6.17 19.95
N GLY A 184 22.10 -5.49 19.90
CA GLY A 184 23.22 -5.76 20.80
C GLY A 184 24.03 -7.01 20.43
N PRO A 185 24.63 -7.74 21.42
CA PRO A 185 25.63 -8.79 21.17
C PRO A 185 25.16 -9.92 20.26
N ASN A 186 23.88 -10.25 20.30
CA ASN A 186 23.29 -11.35 19.53
C ASN A 186 22.80 -10.96 18.13
N TYR A 187 23.15 -9.76 17.65
CA TYR A 187 22.65 -9.23 16.38
C TYR A 187 22.85 -10.16 15.19
N ARG A 188 23.96 -10.91 15.14
CA ARG A 188 24.27 -11.82 14.02
C ARG A 188 23.19 -12.88 13.77
N LYS A 189 22.48 -13.29 14.82
CA LYS A 189 21.38 -14.27 14.70
C LYS A 189 20.16 -13.65 13.99
N PHE A 190 19.88 -12.38 14.24
CA PHE A 190 18.69 -11.69 13.75
C PHE A 190 18.95 -10.84 12.49
N ALA A 191 20.22 -10.51 12.22
CA ALA A 191 20.61 -9.68 11.09
C ALA A 191 20.07 -10.16 9.73
N PRO A 192 20.10 -11.47 9.39
CA PRO A 192 19.55 -11.91 8.10
C PRO A 192 18.07 -11.61 7.95
N TYR A 193 17.27 -11.83 9.00
CA TYR A 193 15.84 -11.52 8.99
C TYR A 193 15.58 -10.02 8.88
N LEU A 194 16.25 -9.22 9.72
CA LEU A 194 16.06 -7.76 9.76
C LEU A 194 16.54 -7.09 8.47
N LEU A 195 17.66 -7.53 7.88
CA LEU A 195 18.12 -7.06 6.58
C LEU A 195 17.12 -7.42 5.48
N THR A 196 16.59 -8.65 5.49
CA THR A 196 15.58 -9.06 4.50
C THR A 196 14.34 -8.20 4.61
N ALA A 197 13.80 -8.00 5.81
CA ALA A 197 12.61 -7.16 6.03
C ALA A 197 12.88 -5.70 5.61
N PHE A 198 14.04 -5.14 5.96
CA PHE A 198 14.42 -3.79 5.60
C PHE A 198 14.49 -3.62 4.06
N PHE A 199 15.25 -4.47 3.37
CA PHE A 199 15.41 -4.35 1.92
C PHE A 199 14.13 -4.69 1.17
N PHE A 200 13.30 -5.60 1.68
CA PHE A 200 11.99 -5.87 1.11
C PHE A 200 11.11 -4.62 1.16
N ILE A 201 10.98 -3.97 2.31
CA ILE A 201 10.20 -2.75 2.46
C ILE A 201 10.81 -1.62 1.60
N PHE A 202 12.13 -1.45 1.65
CA PHE A 202 12.85 -0.41 0.93
C PHE A 202 12.64 -0.52 -0.59
N ILE A 203 12.86 -1.70 -1.19
CA ILE A 203 12.69 -1.92 -2.64
C ILE A 203 11.23 -1.71 -3.05
N ASN A 204 10.26 -2.21 -2.27
CA ASN A 204 8.86 -2.02 -2.60
C ASN A 204 8.46 -0.54 -2.56
N ASN A 205 8.96 0.24 -1.59
CA ASN A 205 8.72 1.68 -1.55
C ASN A 205 9.40 2.42 -2.70
N MET A 206 10.66 2.09 -3.01
CA MET A 206 11.36 2.69 -4.13
C MET A 206 10.66 2.42 -5.46
N MET A 207 10.21 1.20 -5.68
CA MET A 207 9.46 0.83 -6.88
C MET A 207 8.09 1.52 -6.92
N GLY A 208 7.44 1.73 -5.77
CA GLY A 208 6.18 2.48 -5.68
C GLY A 208 6.31 3.95 -6.08
N LEU A 209 7.50 4.55 -5.96
CA LEU A 209 7.76 5.93 -6.38
C LEU A 209 7.97 6.09 -7.90
N ILE A 210 8.23 5.01 -8.62
CA ILE A 210 8.42 5.04 -10.07
C ILE A 210 7.05 5.08 -10.76
N PRO A 211 6.67 6.16 -11.49
CA PRO A 211 5.32 6.31 -12.00
C PRO A 211 5.00 5.53 -13.28
N PHE A 212 5.89 4.65 -13.71
CA PHE A 212 5.73 3.84 -14.94
C PHE A 212 6.05 2.37 -14.67
N PHE A 213 5.53 1.50 -15.55
CA PHE A 213 5.76 0.05 -15.46
C PHE A 213 7.26 -0.30 -15.43
N PRO A 214 7.72 -1.19 -14.54
CA PRO A 214 6.97 -2.03 -13.58
C PRO A 214 6.80 -1.40 -12.18
N GLY A 215 6.90 -0.09 -12.07
CA GLY A 215 6.71 0.66 -10.83
C GLY A 215 5.26 1.15 -10.62
N GLY A 216 5.06 2.05 -9.64
CA GLY A 216 3.78 2.71 -9.38
C GLY A 216 2.76 1.88 -8.60
N ALA A 217 3.07 0.65 -8.22
CA ALA A 217 2.19 -0.12 -7.34
C ALA A 217 2.51 0.15 -5.87
N ASN A 218 1.50 0.55 -5.10
CA ASN A 218 1.65 0.80 -3.67
C ASN A 218 1.56 -0.51 -2.87
N VAL A 219 2.63 -1.31 -2.93
CA VAL A 219 2.68 -2.64 -2.28
C VAL A 219 2.61 -2.52 -0.77
N THR A 220 3.37 -1.61 -0.17
CA THR A 220 3.43 -1.41 1.28
C THR A 220 2.23 -0.63 1.83
N GLY A 221 1.45 0.04 0.99
CA GLY A 221 0.16 0.61 1.36
C GLY A 221 -0.97 -0.43 1.44
N ASN A 222 -0.76 -1.64 0.94
CA ASN A 222 -1.73 -2.71 1.07
C ASN A 222 -1.72 -3.27 2.50
N ILE A 223 -2.88 -3.14 3.19
CA ILE A 223 -3.03 -3.51 4.59
C ILE A 223 -2.78 -5.01 4.84
N ALA A 224 -3.07 -5.88 3.87
CA ALA A 224 -2.82 -7.31 4.02
C ALA A 224 -1.31 -7.61 4.08
N ILE A 225 -0.51 -6.95 3.25
CA ILE A 225 0.95 -7.12 3.20
C ILE A 225 1.59 -6.58 4.48
N THR A 226 1.22 -5.38 4.89
CA THR A 226 1.73 -4.76 6.12
C THR A 226 1.29 -5.52 7.37
N MET A 227 0.08 -6.10 7.37
CA MET A 227 -0.40 -6.97 8.44
C MET A 227 0.48 -8.24 8.58
N VAL A 228 0.82 -8.89 7.45
CA VAL A 228 1.71 -10.07 7.47
C VAL A 228 3.08 -9.71 8.03
N LEU A 229 3.67 -8.59 7.60
CA LEU A 229 4.96 -8.11 8.12
C LEU A 229 4.88 -7.80 9.63
N ALA A 230 3.79 -7.18 10.08
CA ALA A 230 3.56 -6.89 11.49
C ALA A 230 3.43 -8.17 12.32
N VAL A 231 2.67 -9.17 11.83
CA VAL A 231 2.54 -10.48 12.49
C VAL A 231 3.88 -11.20 12.54
N CYS A 232 4.67 -11.19 11.47
CA CYS A 232 6.02 -11.78 11.48
C CYS A 232 6.92 -11.10 12.53
N THR A 233 6.88 -9.78 12.62
CA THR A 233 7.65 -9.02 13.62
C THR A 233 7.15 -9.31 15.03
N PHE A 234 5.84 -9.33 15.23
CA PHE A 234 5.21 -9.67 16.51
C PHE A 234 5.65 -11.08 16.99
N LEU A 235 5.58 -12.06 16.10
CA LEU A 235 6.02 -13.42 16.43
C LEU A 235 7.54 -13.47 16.76
N ALA A 236 8.37 -12.82 15.96
CA ALA A 236 9.80 -12.77 16.20
C ALA A 236 10.13 -12.14 17.56
N VAL A 237 9.54 -11.01 17.90
CA VAL A 237 9.75 -10.33 19.19
C VAL A 237 9.27 -11.19 20.34
N ASN A 238 8.10 -11.82 20.25
CA ASN A 238 7.54 -12.61 21.33
C ASN A 238 8.28 -13.95 21.55
N ILE A 239 8.69 -14.63 20.47
CA ILE A 239 9.40 -15.91 20.58
C ILE A 239 10.84 -15.72 21.10
N PHE A 240 11.50 -14.65 20.66
CA PHE A 240 12.89 -14.37 21.01
C PHE A 240 13.06 -13.34 22.12
N GLY A 241 11.97 -12.82 22.68
CA GLY A 241 11.96 -11.86 23.77
C GLY A 241 12.69 -12.37 25.00
N SER A 242 13.51 -11.52 25.63
CA SER A 242 14.22 -11.85 26.84
C SER A 242 13.28 -11.95 28.05
N LYS A 243 13.74 -12.55 29.14
CA LYS A 243 12.96 -12.56 30.41
C LYS A 243 12.69 -11.15 30.93
N HIS A 244 13.60 -10.22 30.67
CA HIS A 244 13.42 -8.80 31.02
C HIS A 244 12.29 -8.16 30.21
N TYR A 245 12.24 -8.41 28.90
CA TYR A 245 11.15 -7.96 28.04
C TYR A 245 9.76 -8.41 28.55
N TRP A 246 9.63 -9.70 28.92
CA TRP A 246 8.38 -10.22 29.43
C TRP A 246 8.04 -9.66 30.82
N LYS A 247 9.08 -9.45 31.69
CA LYS A 247 8.91 -8.80 32.99
C LYS A 247 8.36 -7.38 32.80
N ASP A 248 8.92 -6.59 31.89
CA ASP A 248 8.52 -5.22 31.67
C ASP A 248 7.09 -5.08 31.12
N ILE A 249 6.64 -6.08 30.33
CA ILE A 249 5.26 -6.13 29.83
C ILE A 249 4.25 -6.47 30.93
N PHE A 250 4.52 -7.57 31.68
CA PHE A 250 3.54 -8.09 32.64
C PHE A 250 3.70 -7.50 34.04
N TRP A 251 4.90 -7.03 34.39
CA TRP A 251 5.22 -6.49 35.70
C TRP A 251 6.21 -5.35 35.60
N PRO A 252 5.79 -4.21 35.04
CA PRO A 252 6.66 -3.04 34.91
C PRO A 252 7.09 -2.53 36.28
N ASP A 253 8.38 -2.21 36.44
CA ASP A 253 8.95 -1.64 37.67
C ASP A 253 8.60 -0.12 37.76
N VAL A 254 7.30 0.23 37.69
CA VAL A 254 6.82 1.60 37.88
C VAL A 254 6.39 1.79 39.32
N PRO A 255 6.83 2.87 40.00
CA PRO A 255 6.32 3.21 41.31
C PRO A 255 4.81 3.37 41.27
N LEU A 256 4.08 2.69 42.18
CA LEU A 256 2.61 2.74 42.27
C LEU A 256 2.06 4.17 42.37
N SER A 257 2.87 5.13 42.87
CA SER A 257 2.53 6.54 42.93
C SER A 257 2.35 7.21 41.55
N LEU A 258 2.97 6.66 40.48
CA LEU A 258 2.83 7.20 39.11
C LEU A 258 1.54 6.76 38.42
N ILE A 259 0.90 5.68 38.86
CA ILE A 259 -0.38 5.21 38.32
C ILE A 259 -1.50 6.21 38.55
N HIS A 260 -1.40 7.02 39.64
CA HIS A 260 -2.38 8.05 39.97
C HIS A 260 -2.12 9.44 39.36
N ILE A 261 -0.97 9.64 38.69
CA ILE A 261 -0.64 10.93 38.03
C ILE A 261 -1.25 11.05 36.64
N SER A 262 -1.76 9.97 36.07
CA SER A 262 -2.43 9.99 34.77
C SER A 262 -3.90 10.38 34.79
N GLU A 263 -4.48 10.72 35.95
CA GLU A 263 -5.78 11.36 35.98
C GLU A 263 -5.63 12.80 35.47
N PRO A 264 -6.26 13.16 34.33
CA PRO A 264 -6.27 14.55 33.92
C PRO A 264 -7.01 15.34 34.99
N THR A 265 -6.30 16.19 35.73
CA THR A 265 -6.92 17.23 36.54
C THR A 265 -7.76 18.09 35.61
N ARG A 266 -9.04 17.79 35.52
CA ARG A 266 -10.02 18.66 34.89
C ARG A 266 -10.07 19.97 35.70
N PRO A 267 -9.89 21.14 35.07
CA PRO A 267 -10.21 22.41 35.69
C PRO A 267 -11.70 22.56 35.90
#